data_484ede4743f4c8611b5cc691690f99a4
#
_entry.id   484ede4743f4c8611b5cc691690f99a4
#
_cell.length_a   1.000
_cell.length_b   1.000
_cell.length_c   1.000
_cell.angle_alpha   90.00
_cell.angle_beta   90.00
_cell.angle_gamma   90.00
#
_symmetry.space_group_name_H-M   'P 1'
#
loop_
_entity.id
_entity.type
_entity.pdbx_description
1 polymer ?
#
loop_
_entity_poly.entity_id
_entity_poly.type
_entity_poly.pdbx_seq_one_letter_code
_entity_poly.pdbx_strand_id
1 'polypeptide(L)'
;MGEALITDSQLMSCLLAHGINYRDYNYKSSMEKDINTEEFKEKKPFIVKHKRFYNNPFLWAEVLDKGLDNVINSLILIHSSSLDEDVLSAVIQSPKAKKSVVKKVMTVVYDNYKTINRSFRIEDIMMDAIYCKNLDGLKMLVEFANEYNIKPLYENFGNVGDELGFNEAAKLDLEIVKYLHSLGAKVDCYNNWPYYNALKHGQFVIAKYLLDNGADPKQRESIAKMAIKHSFIGSEDFTEENKLAFPYFKSLYNIGEESSEN
;
A
#
# COMPACT_ATOMS: atom_id res chain seq x y z
N MET A 1 -13.79 -32.76 6.12
CA MET A 1 -12.81 -33.41 5.20
C MET A 1 -11.55 -32.58 5.30
N GLY A 2 -10.46 -33.12 5.89
CA GLY A 2 -9.20 -32.41 6.01
C GLY A 2 -8.60 -32.21 4.62
N GLU A 3 -8.29 -30.95 4.26
CA GLU A 3 -7.51 -30.66 3.08
C GLU A 3 -6.16 -31.35 3.22
N ALA A 4 -5.82 -32.21 2.28
CA ALA A 4 -4.52 -32.86 2.27
C ALA A 4 -3.45 -31.78 2.06
N LEU A 5 -2.56 -31.64 3.05
CA LEU A 5 -1.40 -30.76 2.95
C LEU A 5 -0.52 -31.24 1.79
N ILE A 6 -0.30 -30.36 0.81
CA ILE A 6 0.67 -30.66 -0.25
C ILE A 6 2.09 -30.52 0.29
N THR A 7 2.98 -31.38 -0.14
CA THR A 7 4.41 -31.31 0.20
C THR A 7 5.09 -30.18 -0.58
N ASP A 8 6.27 -29.72 -0.13
CA ASP A 8 7.09 -28.74 -0.86
C ASP A 8 7.31 -29.14 -2.33
N SER A 9 7.57 -30.43 -2.58
CA SER A 9 7.76 -30.94 -3.93
C SER A 9 6.50 -30.82 -4.79
N GLN A 10 5.33 -31.09 -4.21
CA GLN A 10 4.04 -30.95 -4.89
C GLN A 10 3.72 -29.46 -5.13
N LEU A 11 4.03 -28.59 -4.16
CA LEU A 11 3.89 -27.15 -4.29
C LEU A 11 4.73 -26.61 -5.45
N MET A 12 6.02 -27.00 -5.51
CA MET A 12 6.92 -26.62 -6.60
C MET A 12 6.42 -27.12 -7.96
N SER A 13 5.96 -28.36 -8.03
CA SER A 13 5.39 -28.94 -9.25
C SER A 13 4.15 -28.18 -9.69
N CYS A 14 3.30 -27.78 -8.74
CA CYS A 14 2.10 -27.00 -9.01
C CYS A 14 2.47 -25.59 -9.55
N LEU A 15 3.42 -24.90 -8.93
CA LEU A 15 3.90 -23.61 -9.40
C LEU A 15 4.43 -23.69 -10.84
N LEU A 16 5.28 -24.67 -11.13
CA LEU A 16 5.83 -24.89 -12.46
C LEU A 16 4.73 -25.20 -13.50
N ALA A 17 3.73 -26.02 -13.14
CA ALA A 17 2.59 -26.31 -14.01
C ALA A 17 1.76 -25.07 -14.38
N HIS A 18 1.77 -24.03 -13.54
CA HIS A 18 1.13 -22.74 -13.80
C HIS A 18 2.07 -21.71 -14.42
N GLY A 19 3.26 -22.14 -14.87
CA GLY A 19 4.24 -21.27 -15.50
C GLY A 19 5.01 -20.37 -14.55
N ILE A 20 4.92 -20.63 -13.23
CA ILE A 20 5.67 -19.89 -12.20
C ILE A 20 7.00 -20.61 -12.01
N ASN A 21 8.05 -20.04 -12.62
CA ASN A 21 9.38 -20.64 -12.53
C ASN A 21 10.16 -20.01 -11.37
N TYR A 22 10.53 -20.81 -10.37
CA TYR A 22 11.29 -20.34 -9.21
C TYR A 22 12.62 -19.66 -9.57
N ARG A 23 13.18 -19.92 -10.75
CA ARG A 23 14.41 -19.27 -11.22
C ARG A 23 14.22 -17.79 -11.54
N ASP A 24 12.99 -17.37 -11.88
CA ASP A 24 12.67 -16.00 -12.22
C ASP A 24 12.60 -15.13 -10.95
N TYR A 25 12.41 -15.74 -9.79
CA TYR A 25 12.36 -15.10 -8.47
C TYR A 25 13.67 -15.22 -7.67
N ASN A 26 14.73 -15.74 -8.31
CA ASN A 26 16.07 -15.68 -7.72
C ASN A 26 16.51 -14.22 -7.63
N TYR A 27 16.32 -13.67 -6.44
CA TYR A 27 16.69 -12.30 -6.13
C TYR A 27 18.16 -12.07 -6.50
N LYS A 28 18.41 -11.15 -7.42
CA LYS A 28 19.72 -10.56 -7.65
C LYS A 28 20.03 -9.65 -6.45
N SER A 29 20.27 -10.24 -5.28
CA SER A 29 20.80 -9.48 -4.16
C SER A 29 22.28 -9.25 -4.40
N SER A 30 22.78 -8.15 -3.85
CA SER A 30 24.22 -7.82 -3.80
C SER A 30 25.10 -8.91 -3.17
N MET A 31 24.51 -9.99 -2.69
CA MET A 31 25.16 -11.23 -2.19
C MET A 31 25.43 -12.28 -3.29
N GLU A 32 25.15 -12.01 -4.57
CA GLU A 32 25.48 -12.96 -5.66
C GLU A 32 26.99 -13.27 -5.76
N LYS A 33 27.86 -12.47 -5.17
CA LYS A 33 29.29 -12.74 -5.16
C LYS A 33 29.70 -13.91 -4.27
N ASP A 34 28.93 -14.22 -3.23
CA ASP A 34 29.31 -15.25 -2.25
C ASP A 34 28.67 -16.63 -2.52
N ILE A 35 27.67 -16.68 -3.41
CA ILE A 35 26.92 -17.91 -3.69
C ILE A 35 27.53 -18.73 -4.83
N ASN A 36 28.54 -18.23 -5.52
CA ASN A 36 29.17 -18.87 -6.67
C ASN A 36 30.32 -19.85 -6.35
N THR A 37 30.54 -20.21 -5.10
CA THR A 37 31.49 -21.27 -4.78
C THR A 37 30.83 -22.64 -5.03
N GLU A 38 31.55 -23.51 -5.73
CA GLU A 38 31.08 -24.87 -6.10
C GLU A 38 30.63 -25.72 -4.90
N GLU A 39 31.19 -25.47 -3.72
CA GLU A 39 30.84 -26.10 -2.45
C GLU A 39 29.42 -25.75 -1.97
N PHE A 40 28.91 -24.56 -2.29
CA PHE A 40 27.54 -24.15 -1.96
C PHE A 40 26.51 -24.79 -2.90
N LYS A 41 26.95 -25.22 -4.09
CA LYS A 41 26.08 -25.85 -5.09
C LYS A 41 25.66 -27.27 -4.73
N GLU A 42 26.44 -27.98 -3.91
CA GLU A 42 26.24 -29.42 -3.70
C GLU A 42 25.59 -29.86 -2.38
N LYS A 43 25.68 -29.12 -1.29
CA LYS A 43 25.35 -29.68 0.04
C LYS A 43 24.32 -29.00 0.93
N LYS A 44 23.90 -27.75 0.69
CA LYS A 44 22.86 -27.06 1.50
C LYS A 44 21.81 -26.25 0.73
N PRO A 45 21.43 -26.57 -0.47
CA PRO A 45 20.74 -25.60 -1.31
C PRO A 45 19.25 -25.51 -1.08
N PHE A 46 18.61 -26.59 -0.69
CA PHE A 46 17.16 -26.67 -0.84
C PHE A 46 16.42 -25.88 0.25
N ILE A 47 16.73 -26.09 1.50
CA ILE A 47 15.97 -25.53 2.63
C ILE A 47 16.13 -24.01 2.79
N VAL A 48 17.35 -23.47 2.70
CA VAL A 48 17.59 -22.03 2.88
C VAL A 48 17.17 -21.22 1.66
N LYS A 49 17.38 -21.75 0.45
CA LYS A 49 16.91 -21.13 -0.80
C LYS A 49 15.38 -21.10 -0.89
N HIS A 50 14.72 -22.19 -0.47
CA HIS A 50 13.27 -22.29 -0.48
C HIS A 50 12.62 -21.27 0.46
N LYS A 51 13.16 -21.09 1.66
CA LYS A 51 12.60 -20.13 2.63
C LYS A 51 12.55 -18.70 2.08
N ARG A 52 13.62 -18.26 1.41
CA ARG A 52 13.68 -16.94 0.75
C ARG A 52 12.76 -16.87 -0.48
N PHE A 53 12.62 -17.94 -1.21
CA PHE A 53 11.74 -18.00 -2.37
C PHE A 53 10.28 -17.83 -1.96
N TYR A 54 9.82 -18.55 -0.94
CA TYR A 54 8.42 -18.50 -0.50
C TYR A 54 8.05 -17.20 0.24
N ASN A 55 9.04 -16.44 0.67
CA ASN A 55 8.86 -15.10 1.23
C ASN A 55 9.06 -13.99 0.18
N ASN A 56 9.08 -14.32 -1.10
CA ASN A 56 9.28 -13.36 -2.17
C ASN A 56 7.93 -12.67 -2.51
N PRO A 57 7.80 -11.34 -2.36
CA PRO A 57 6.55 -10.63 -2.60
C PRO A 57 6.08 -10.76 -4.06
N PHE A 58 6.99 -10.86 -5.02
CA PHE A 58 6.61 -11.05 -6.44
C PHE A 58 5.98 -12.41 -6.70
N LEU A 59 6.47 -13.47 -6.03
CA LEU A 59 5.82 -14.79 -6.09
C LEU A 59 4.37 -14.69 -5.58
N TRP A 60 4.17 -14.03 -4.45
CA TRP A 60 2.84 -13.86 -3.87
C TRP A 60 1.91 -13.06 -4.79
N ALA A 61 2.41 -11.97 -5.36
CA ALA A 61 1.65 -11.17 -6.30
C ALA A 61 1.21 -12.01 -7.51
N GLU A 62 2.10 -12.82 -8.09
CA GLU A 62 1.78 -13.68 -9.25
C GLU A 62 0.80 -14.81 -8.90
N VAL A 63 0.98 -15.46 -7.75
CA VAL A 63 0.09 -16.54 -7.29
C VAL A 63 -1.32 -15.98 -7.03
N LEU A 64 -1.42 -14.79 -6.45
CA LEU A 64 -2.67 -14.07 -6.23
C LEU A 64 -3.32 -13.65 -7.56
N ASP A 65 -2.53 -13.10 -8.48
CA ASP A 65 -3.03 -12.67 -9.80
C ASP A 65 -3.61 -13.84 -10.61
N LYS A 66 -3.00 -15.01 -10.52
CA LYS A 66 -3.47 -16.25 -11.15
C LYS A 66 -4.60 -16.95 -10.38
N GLY A 67 -4.98 -16.45 -9.19
CA GLY A 67 -6.08 -17.01 -8.38
C GLY A 67 -5.81 -18.42 -7.86
N LEU A 68 -4.56 -18.76 -7.56
CA LEU A 68 -4.16 -20.11 -7.15
C LEU A 68 -4.38 -20.34 -5.64
N ASP A 69 -5.65 -20.35 -5.21
CA ASP A 69 -6.04 -20.45 -3.78
C ASP A 69 -5.40 -21.63 -3.04
N ASN A 70 -5.30 -22.80 -3.67
CA ASN A 70 -4.69 -23.98 -3.06
C ASN A 70 -3.19 -23.77 -2.79
N VAL A 71 -2.50 -23.08 -3.71
CA VAL A 71 -1.09 -22.72 -3.56
C VAL A 71 -0.92 -21.72 -2.42
N ILE A 72 -1.78 -20.70 -2.37
CA ILE A 72 -1.78 -19.69 -1.31
C ILE A 72 -1.97 -20.35 0.07
N ASN A 73 -2.98 -21.19 0.23
CA ASN A 73 -3.20 -21.89 1.49
C ASN A 73 -2.01 -22.77 1.89
N SER A 74 -1.39 -23.45 0.93
CA SER A 74 -0.19 -24.26 1.17
C SER A 74 1.02 -23.43 1.56
N LEU A 75 1.24 -22.29 0.92
CA LEU A 75 2.29 -21.31 1.29
C LEU A 75 2.10 -20.84 2.73
N ILE A 76 0.88 -20.48 3.11
CA ILE A 76 0.58 -20.06 4.48
C ILE A 76 0.86 -21.18 5.48
N LEU A 77 0.45 -22.41 5.20
CA LEU A 77 0.57 -23.53 6.14
C LEU A 77 2.01 -24.04 6.28
N ILE A 78 2.72 -24.17 5.15
CA ILE A 78 4.07 -24.80 5.14
C ILE A 78 5.15 -23.78 5.53
N HIS A 79 4.96 -22.53 5.13
CA HIS A 79 5.97 -21.47 5.30
C HIS A 79 5.55 -20.37 6.28
N SER A 80 4.57 -20.62 7.14
CA SER A 80 4.06 -19.66 8.12
C SER A 80 5.16 -18.93 8.88
N SER A 81 6.17 -19.65 9.38
CA SER A 81 7.27 -19.08 10.17
C SER A 81 8.25 -18.19 9.39
N SER A 82 8.08 -18.06 8.08
CA SER A 82 8.92 -17.22 7.23
C SER A 82 8.18 -16.02 6.63
N LEU A 83 6.86 -15.94 6.80
CA LEU A 83 6.10 -14.81 6.29
C LEU A 83 6.41 -13.54 7.09
N ASP A 84 6.60 -12.44 6.38
CA ASP A 84 6.96 -11.15 6.92
C ASP A 84 6.11 -10.01 6.33
N GLU A 85 6.49 -8.77 6.64
CA GLU A 85 5.80 -7.57 6.18
C GLU A 85 5.80 -7.44 4.66
N ASP A 86 6.86 -7.86 3.96
CA ASP A 86 6.95 -7.76 2.50
C ASP A 86 5.88 -8.64 1.82
N VAL A 87 5.63 -9.83 2.36
CA VAL A 87 4.56 -10.70 1.88
C VAL A 87 3.19 -10.09 2.16
N LEU A 88 3.00 -9.55 3.36
CA LEU A 88 1.74 -8.90 3.71
C LEU A 88 1.48 -7.69 2.81
N SER A 89 2.51 -6.88 2.55
CA SER A 89 2.45 -5.77 1.62
C SER A 89 2.00 -6.23 0.22
N ALA A 90 2.63 -7.28 -0.33
CA ALA A 90 2.24 -7.82 -1.63
C ALA A 90 0.78 -8.30 -1.66
N VAL A 91 0.32 -8.91 -0.57
CA VAL A 91 -1.08 -9.38 -0.45
C VAL A 91 -2.06 -8.20 -0.39
N ILE A 92 -1.73 -7.14 0.36
CA ILE A 92 -2.54 -5.92 0.46
C ILE A 92 -2.58 -5.16 -0.87
N GLN A 93 -1.48 -5.12 -1.60
CA GLN A 93 -1.40 -4.45 -2.90
C GLN A 93 -2.15 -5.19 -4.01
N SER A 94 -2.40 -6.49 -3.85
CA SER A 94 -3.09 -7.28 -4.88
C SER A 94 -4.60 -7.02 -4.87
N PRO A 95 -5.18 -6.51 -5.99
CA PRO A 95 -6.62 -6.30 -6.10
C PRO A 95 -7.43 -7.61 -6.14
N LYS A 96 -6.75 -8.75 -6.35
CA LYS A 96 -7.37 -10.08 -6.41
C LYS A 96 -7.29 -10.84 -5.09
N ALA A 97 -6.60 -10.29 -4.08
CA ALA A 97 -6.48 -10.94 -2.79
C ALA A 97 -7.83 -11.05 -2.08
N LYS A 98 -8.23 -12.26 -1.75
CA LYS A 98 -9.45 -12.50 -0.98
C LYS A 98 -9.28 -12.02 0.46
N LYS A 99 -10.32 -11.41 1.04
CA LYS A 99 -10.30 -10.93 2.44
C LYS A 99 -9.86 -12.02 3.43
N SER A 100 -10.27 -13.29 3.19
CA SER A 100 -9.86 -14.43 4.02
C SER A 100 -8.36 -14.72 3.95
N VAL A 101 -7.73 -14.53 2.79
CA VAL A 101 -6.29 -14.69 2.59
C VAL A 101 -5.55 -13.56 3.30
N VAL A 102 -5.98 -12.32 3.09
CA VAL A 102 -5.41 -11.15 3.74
C VAL A 102 -5.42 -11.34 5.26
N LYS A 103 -6.57 -11.69 5.85
CA LYS A 103 -6.69 -11.91 7.31
C LYS A 103 -5.75 -13.01 7.81
N LYS A 104 -5.66 -14.14 7.10
CA LYS A 104 -4.74 -15.24 7.47
C LYS A 104 -3.28 -14.80 7.45
N VAL A 105 -2.86 -14.12 6.38
CA VAL A 105 -1.47 -13.64 6.25
C VAL A 105 -1.15 -12.61 7.34
N MET A 106 -2.04 -11.65 7.59
CA MET A 106 -1.87 -10.67 8.68
C MET A 106 -1.66 -11.35 10.03
N THR A 107 -2.50 -12.33 10.37
CA THR A 107 -2.39 -13.05 11.64
C THR A 107 -1.05 -13.77 11.76
N VAL A 108 -0.64 -14.49 10.71
CA VAL A 108 0.63 -15.24 10.72
C VAL A 108 1.82 -14.30 10.80
N VAL A 109 1.84 -13.22 10.04
CA VAL A 109 2.93 -12.23 10.09
C VAL A 109 3.01 -11.60 11.48
N TYR A 110 1.89 -11.16 12.04
CA TYR A 110 1.84 -10.58 13.38
C TYR A 110 2.36 -11.55 14.46
N ASP A 111 1.92 -12.82 14.43
CA ASP A 111 2.38 -13.86 15.36
C ASP A 111 3.88 -14.14 15.23
N ASN A 112 4.43 -14.10 14.01
CA ASN A 112 5.86 -14.21 13.78
C ASN A 112 6.63 -13.05 14.43
N TYR A 113 6.18 -11.81 14.27
CA TYR A 113 6.81 -10.64 14.89
C TYR A 113 6.73 -10.70 16.41
N LYS A 114 5.60 -11.11 16.97
CA LYS A 114 5.43 -11.30 18.40
C LYS A 114 6.38 -12.38 18.95
N THR A 115 6.54 -13.49 18.22
CA THR A 115 7.40 -14.61 18.62
C THR A 115 8.86 -14.20 18.71
N ILE A 116 9.34 -13.34 17.82
CA ILE A 116 10.74 -12.85 17.81
C ILE A 116 10.93 -11.53 18.57
N ASN A 117 9.88 -11.08 19.29
CA ASN A 117 9.86 -9.84 20.05
C ASN A 117 10.27 -8.60 19.21
N ARG A 118 9.82 -8.53 17.96
CA ARG A 118 9.97 -7.37 17.09
C ARG A 118 8.68 -6.56 17.07
N SER A 119 8.80 -5.24 16.90
CA SER A 119 7.63 -4.40 16.67
C SER A 119 7.10 -4.64 15.25
N PHE A 120 5.83 -4.93 15.14
CA PHE A 120 5.10 -5.01 13.89
C PHE A 120 4.65 -3.60 13.49
N ARG A 121 5.13 -3.13 12.35
CA ARG A 121 4.86 -1.77 11.85
C ARG A 121 3.69 -1.79 10.88
N ILE A 122 2.48 -1.91 11.41
CA ILE A 122 1.26 -1.94 10.60
C ILE A 122 1.09 -0.67 9.75
N GLU A 123 1.70 0.43 10.16
CA GLU A 123 1.67 1.73 9.50
C GLU A 123 2.26 1.66 8.09
N ASP A 124 3.38 0.96 7.92
CA ASP A 124 4.03 0.81 6.62
C ASP A 124 3.09 0.08 5.65
N ILE A 125 2.40 -0.94 6.13
CA ILE A 125 1.42 -1.69 5.33
C ILE A 125 0.17 -0.85 5.03
N MET A 126 -0.27 0.00 5.97
CA MET A 126 -1.36 0.95 5.74
C MET A 126 -0.98 1.95 4.65
N MET A 127 0.28 2.42 4.62
CA MET A 127 0.79 3.28 3.54
C MET A 127 0.75 2.57 2.19
N ASP A 128 1.12 1.30 2.13
CA ASP A 128 1.02 0.50 0.90
C ASP A 128 -0.43 0.41 0.40
N ALA A 129 -1.38 0.18 1.31
CA ALA A 129 -2.80 0.18 0.96
C ALA A 129 -3.27 1.53 0.40
N ILE A 130 -2.77 2.65 0.95
CA ILE A 130 -3.08 4.01 0.47
C ILE A 130 -2.49 4.22 -0.93
N TYR A 131 -1.22 3.89 -1.15
CA TYR A 131 -0.56 4.06 -2.46
C TYR A 131 -1.22 3.23 -3.56
N CYS A 132 -1.71 2.03 -3.22
CA CYS A 132 -2.43 1.18 -4.17
C CYS A 132 -3.92 1.50 -4.28
N LYS A 133 -4.40 2.55 -3.60
CA LYS A 133 -5.82 2.94 -3.55
C LYS A 133 -6.73 1.80 -3.07
N ASN A 134 -6.21 0.93 -2.19
CA ASN A 134 -6.94 -0.22 -1.66
C ASN A 134 -7.66 0.12 -0.35
N LEU A 135 -8.83 0.75 -0.46
CA LEU A 135 -9.65 1.12 0.71
C LEU A 135 -10.07 -0.10 1.54
N ASP A 136 -10.42 -1.21 0.89
CA ASP A 136 -10.81 -2.44 1.61
C ASP A 136 -9.65 -3.02 2.40
N GLY A 137 -8.45 -3.06 1.82
CA GLY A 137 -7.22 -3.46 2.50
C GLY A 137 -6.91 -2.56 3.70
N LEU A 138 -7.04 -1.25 3.53
CA LEU A 138 -6.84 -0.28 4.62
C LEU A 138 -7.85 -0.50 5.76
N LYS A 139 -9.14 -0.70 5.45
CA LYS A 139 -10.16 -1.03 6.46
C LYS A 139 -9.83 -2.29 7.23
N MET A 140 -9.38 -3.34 6.55
CA MET A 140 -9.00 -4.60 7.18
C MET A 140 -7.79 -4.43 8.11
N LEU A 141 -6.81 -3.61 7.74
CA LEU A 141 -5.64 -3.31 8.59
C LEU A 141 -6.07 -2.54 9.85
N VAL A 142 -6.98 -1.58 9.73
CA VAL A 142 -7.54 -0.84 10.86
C VAL A 142 -8.33 -1.76 11.80
N GLU A 143 -9.21 -2.62 11.25
CA GLU A 143 -9.95 -3.61 12.03
C GLU A 143 -9.01 -4.56 12.77
N PHE A 144 -7.97 -5.05 12.10
CA PHE A 144 -6.96 -5.91 12.68
C PHE A 144 -6.18 -5.22 13.80
N ALA A 145 -5.77 -3.98 13.59
CA ALA A 145 -5.07 -3.20 14.61
C ALA A 145 -5.91 -3.04 15.88
N ASN A 146 -7.21 -2.80 15.72
CA ASN A 146 -8.14 -2.71 16.83
C ASN A 146 -8.34 -4.06 17.55
N GLU A 147 -8.51 -5.16 16.78
CA GLU A 147 -8.68 -6.52 17.32
C GLU A 147 -7.49 -6.94 18.20
N TYR A 148 -6.28 -6.60 17.79
CA TYR A 148 -5.04 -6.98 18.48
C TYR A 148 -4.49 -5.88 19.41
N ASN A 149 -5.23 -4.78 19.61
CA ASN A 149 -4.82 -3.62 20.39
C ASN A 149 -3.43 -3.08 19.98
N ILE A 150 -3.14 -3.17 18.69
CA ILE A 150 -2.01 -2.51 18.07
C ILE A 150 -2.43 -1.05 17.97
N LYS A 151 -1.71 -0.15 18.67
CA LYS A 151 -2.01 1.28 18.56
C LYS A 151 -1.67 1.73 17.15
N PRO A 152 -2.64 1.87 16.27
CA PRO A 152 -2.35 2.34 14.93
C PRO A 152 -2.14 3.83 15.00
N LEU A 153 -1.29 4.31 14.14
CA LEU A 153 -0.94 5.73 14.01
C LEU A 153 -2.13 6.65 13.71
N TYR A 154 -3.31 6.11 13.37
CA TYR A 154 -4.48 6.98 13.13
C TYR A 154 -4.97 7.70 14.39
N GLU A 155 -4.72 7.18 15.62
CA GLU A 155 -4.97 7.93 16.86
C GLU A 155 -4.06 9.17 16.96
N ASN A 156 -2.97 9.18 16.21
CA ASN A 156 -1.98 10.23 16.14
C ASN A 156 -2.03 11.03 14.84
N PHE A 157 -3.02 10.80 13.96
CA PHE A 157 -3.16 11.56 12.72
C PHE A 157 -3.27 13.09 12.93
N GLY A 158 -3.26 13.53 14.17
CA GLY A 158 -3.18 14.94 14.58
C GLY A 158 -1.85 15.37 15.18
N ASN A 159 -0.85 14.50 15.34
CA ASN A 159 0.47 14.81 15.87
C ASN A 159 1.56 14.72 14.79
N VAL A 160 2.60 15.56 14.93
CA VAL A 160 3.61 15.93 13.93
C VAL A 160 4.39 14.78 13.23
N GLY A 161 4.13 13.49 13.55
CA GLY A 161 4.80 12.36 12.93
C GLY A 161 3.93 11.48 12.03
N ASP A 162 2.61 11.54 12.16
CA ASP A 162 1.74 10.44 11.77
C ASP A 162 0.66 10.83 10.75
N GLU A 163 0.62 12.10 10.34
CA GLU A 163 -0.32 12.62 9.35
C GLU A 163 0.08 12.29 7.91
N LEU A 164 1.17 11.53 7.74
CA LEU A 164 1.72 11.19 6.43
C LEU A 164 0.68 10.45 5.58
N GLY A 165 -0.04 9.49 6.16
CA GLY A 165 -1.06 8.72 5.47
C GLY A 165 -2.21 9.58 4.92
N PHE A 166 -2.70 10.56 5.70
CA PHE A 166 -3.76 11.46 5.25
C PHE A 166 -3.28 12.41 4.14
N ASN A 167 -2.05 12.91 4.27
CA ASN A 167 -1.40 13.73 3.25
C ASN A 167 -1.21 12.98 1.93
N GLU A 168 -0.78 11.71 1.99
CA GLU A 168 -0.62 10.89 0.79
C GLU A 168 -1.97 10.54 0.17
N ALA A 169 -2.97 10.19 0.98
CA ALA A 169 -4.33 9.93 0.50
C ALA A 169 -4.91 11.14 -0.26
N ALA A 170 -4.64 12.35 0.22
CA ALA A 170 -5.11 13.59 -0.42
C ALA A 170 -4.56 13.80 -1.84
N LYS A 171 -3.50 13.12 -2.23
CA LYS A 171 -2.94 13.13 -3.58
C LYS A 171 -3.59 12.08 -4.51
N LEU A 172 -4.31 11.10 -3.94
CA LEU A 172 -4.59 9.85 -4.62
C LEU A 172 -6.06 9.47 -4.72
N ASP A 173 -6.82 9.52 -3.60
CA ASP A 173 -8.15 8.89 -3.54
C ASP A 173 -9.07 9.56 -2.52
N LEU A 174 -10.26 9.98 -2.98
CA LEU A 174 -11.25 10.66 -2.16
C LEU A 174 -11.88 9.75 -1.10
N GLU A 175 -12.14 8.50 -1.42
CA GLU A 175 -12.81 7.58 -0.50
C GLU A 175 -11.88 7.19 0.65
N ILE A 176 -10.58 7.07 0.38
CA ILE A 176 -9.56 6.89 1.43
C ILE A 176 -9.47 8.15 2.31
N VAL A 177 -9.48 9.35 1.71
CA VAL A 177 -9.51 10.61 2.48
C VAL A 177 -10.73 10.69 3.39
N LYS A 178 -11.92 10.38 2.87
CA LYS A 178 -13.16 10.35 3.68
C LYS A 178 -13.06 9.35 4.82
N TYR A 179 -12.53 8.16 4.53
CA TYR A 179 -12.38 7.12 5.53
C TYR A 179 -11.42 7.54 6.65
N LEU A 180 -10.23 8.02 6.31
CA LEU A 180 -9.26 8.51 7.30
C LEU A 180 -9.79 9.70 8.09
N HIS A 181 -10.51 10.63 7.45
CA HIS A 181 -11.20 11.73 8.13
C HIS A 181 -12.24 11.21 9.13
N SER A 182 -13.01 10.18 8.77
CA SER A 182 -13.98 9.54 9.67
C SER A 182 -13.33 8.87 10.89
N LEU A 183 -12.05 8.50 10.80
CA LEU A 183 -11.24 7.97 11.90
C LEU A 183 -10.61 9.08 12.76
N GLY A 184 -10.82 10.36 12.42
CA GLY A 184 -10.36 11.50 13.20
C GLY A 184 -9.15 12.24 12.63
N ALA A 185 -8.72 11.92 11.40
CA ALA A 185 -7.68 12.70 10.72
C ALA A 185 -8.16 14.16 10.53
N LYS A 186 -7.28 15.12 10.84
CA LYS A 186 -7.61 16.55 10.76
C LYS A 186 -7.33 17.11 9.37
N VAL A 187 -8.33 17.75 8.78
CA VAL A 187 -8.21 18.34 7.43
C VAL A 187 -7.21 19.50 7.38
N ASP A 188 -7.02 20.19 8.49
CA ASP A 188 -6.11 21.34 8.64
C ASP A 188 -4.70 20.94 9.13
N CYS A 189 -4.42 19.65 9.22
CA CYS A 189 -3.13 19.17 9.69
C CYS A 189 -1.97 19.77 8.88
N TYR A 190 -0.82 19.96 9.52
CA TYR A 190 0.36 20.60 8.94
C TYR A 190 0.06 21.94 8.23
N ASN A 191 -0.84 22.75 8.81
CA ASN A 191 -1.27 24.00 8.19
C ASN A 191 -1.91 23.79 6.81
N ASN A 192 -2.92 22.92 6.72
CA ASN A 192 -3.65 22.56 5.51
C ASN A 192 -2.81 21.85 4.42
N TRP A 193 -1.74 21.15 4.80
CA TRP A 193 -0.90 20.47 3.83
C TRP A 193 -1.65 19.45 2.94
N PRO A 194 -2.64 18.67 3.45
CA PRO A 194 -3.46 17.80 2.61
C PRO A 194 -4.19 18.56 1.51
N TYR A 195 -4.74 19.72 1.84
CA TYR A 195 -5.42 20.57 0.87
C TYR A 195 -4.50 21.06 -0.25
N TYR A 196 -3.28 21.52 0.09
CA TYR A 196 -2.31 21.93 -0.93
C TYR A 196 -1.80 20.76 -1.76
N ASN A 197 -1.63 19.61 -1.17
CA ASN A 197 -1.27 18.41 -1.89
C ASN A 197 -2.35 18.00 -2.90
N ALA A 198 -3.61 18.05 -2.51
CA ALA A 198 -4.71 17.81 -3.42
C ALA A 198 -4.70 18.80 -4.61
N LEU A 199 -4.54 20.10 -4.36
CA LEU A 199 -4.43 21.11 -5.41
C LEU A 199 -3.25 20.84 -6.34
N LYS A 200 -2.06 20.57 -5.79
CA LYS A 200 -0.83 20.34 -6.54
C LYS A 200 -0.93 19.13 -7.46
N HIS A 201 -1.61 18.08 -7.01
CA HIS A 201 -1.79 16.84 -7.77
C HIS A 201 -3.04 16.84 -8.64
N GLY A 202 -3.73 17.99 -8.80
CA GLY A 202 -4.91 18.11 -9.63
C GLY A 202 -6.15 17.40 -9.09
N GLN A 203 -6.12 17.00 -7.80
CA GLN A 203 -7.22 16.32 -7.11
C GLN A 203 -8.24 17.35 -6.58
N PHE A 204 -8.86 18.08 -7.49
CA PHE A 204 -9.73 19.21 -7.13
C PHE A 204 -11.01 18.79 -6.39
N VAL A 205 -11.50 17.58 -6.65
CA VAL A 205 -12.64 17.02 -5.89
C VAL A 205 -12.24 16.78 -4.44
N ILE A 206 -11.03 16.26 -4.20
CA ILE A 206 -10.49 16.07 -2.85
C ILE A 206 -10.26 17.43 -2.18
N ALA A 207 -9.66 18.39 -2.89
CA ALA A 207 -9.47 19.74 -2.38
C ALA A 207 -10.80 20.41 -1.98
N LYS A 208 -11.85 20.22 -2.79
CA LYS A 208 -13.20 20.71 -2.47
C LYS A 208 -13.75 20.05 -1.21
N TYR A 209 -13.62 18.73 -1.08
CA TYR A 209 -14.04 18.02 0.12
C TYR A 209 -13.32 18.56 1.38
N LEU A 210 -12.00 18.79 1.30
CA LEU A 210 -11.23 19.30 2.42
C LEU A 210 -11.66 20.73 2.81
N LEU A 211 -11.94 21.60 1.82
CA LEU A 211 -12.51 22.94 2.08
C LEU A 211 -13.86 22.85 2.78
N ASP A 212 -14.75 22.02 2.30
CA ASP A 212 -16.10 21.85 2.87
C ASP A 212 -16.05 21.29 4.30
N ASN A 213 -14.92 20.69 4.70
CA ASN A 213 -14.69 20.13 6.03
C ASN A 213 -13.69 20.92 6.89
N GLY A 214 -13.39 22.17 6.53
CA GLY A 214 -12.70 23.11 7.42
C GLY A 214 -11.27 23.44 7.06
N ALA A 215 -10.75 23.02 5.90
CA ALA A 215 -9.48 23.55 5.42
C ALA A 215 -9.61 25.05 5.09
N ASP A 216 -8.62 25.86 5.51
CA ASP A 216 -8.63 27.30 5.26
C ASP A 216 -7.88 27.65 3.95
N PRO A 217 -8.58 28.11 2.90
CA PRO A 217 -7.97 28.43 1.62
C PRO A 217 -7.02 29.65 1.69
N LYS A 218 -7.13 30.48 2.75
CA LYS A 218 -6.33 31.70 2.90
C LYS A 218 -5.03 31.48 3.65
N GLN A 219 -4.90 30.40 4.40
CA GLN A 219 -3.77 30.18 5.30
C GLN A 219 -2.41 30.23 4.59
N ARG A 220 -2.33 29.75 3.34
CA ARG A 220 -1.14 29.79 2.48
C ARG A 220 -1.54 30.07 1.04
N GLU A 221 -2.24 31.18 0.82
CA GLU A 221 -2.82 31.53 -0.48
C GLU A 221 -1.81 31.52 -1.63
N SER A 222 -0.60 32.04 -1.39
CA SER A 222 0.47 32.04 -2.40
C SER A 222 0.89 30.63 -2.83
N ILE A 223 0.96 29.70 -1.87
CA ILE A 223 1.30 28.30 -2.16
C ILE A 223 0.14 27.63 -2.91
N ALA A 224 -1.10 27.89 -2.52
CA ALA A 224 -2.27 27.37 -3.22
C ALA A 224 -2.35 27.88 -4.67
N LYS A 225 -2.13 29.17 -4.91
CA LYS A 225 -2.04 29.75 -6.27
C LYS A 225 -0.95 29.07 -7.11
N MET A 226 0.23 28.86 -6.50
CA MET A 226 1.33 28.17 -7.19
C MET A 226 0.99 26.71 -7.45
N ALA A 227 0.38 26.03 -6.49
CA ALA A 227 -0.04 24.63 -6.65
C ALA A 227 -1.02 24.45 -7.80
N ILE A 228 -2.01 25.35 -7.95
CA ILE A 228 -2.99 25.31 -9.04
C ILE A 228 -2.32 25.61 -10.39
N LYS A 229 -1.41 26.59 -10.46
CA LYS A 229 -0.68 26.92 -11.69
C LYS A 229 0.19 25.77 -12.19
N HIS A 230 0.75 25.00 -11.27
CA HIS A 230 1.66 23.89 -11.57
C HIS A 230 1.01 22.50 -11.32
N SER A 231 -0.32 22.46 -11.19
CA SER A 231 -1.02 21.17 -11.03
C SER A 231 -0.83 20.29 -12.27
N PHE A 232 -0.82 18.97 -12.06
CA PHE A 232 -0.68 17.98 -13.13
C PHE A 232 -1.95 17.88 -13.98
N ILE A 233 -2.33 19.00 -14.60
CA ILE A 233 -3.48 19.09 -15.51
C ILE A 233 -3.09 18.37 -16.81
N GLY A 234 -3.79 17.27 -17.11
CA GLY A 234 -3.50 16.45 -18.30
C GLY A 234 -2.76 15.15 -18.02
N SER A 235 -2.49 14.82 -16.76
CA SER A 235 -2.12 13.46 -16.37
C SER A 235 -3.31 12.49 -16.57
N GLU A 236 -3.02 11.20 -16.72
CA GLU A 236 -4.07 10.16 -16.82
C GLU A 236 -4.99 10.14 -15.60
N ASP A 237 -4.49 10.59 -14.44
CA ASP A 237 -5.25 10.71 -13.19
C ASP A 237 -6.16 11.95 -13.13
N PHE A 238 -6.14 12.82 -14.15
CA PHE A 238 -6.97 14.02 -14.18
C PHE A 238 -8.36 13.72 -14.70
N THR A 239 -9.23 13.24 -13.80
CA THR A 239 -10.58 12.79 -14.11
C THR A 239 -11.49 13.93 -14.60
N GLU A 240 -12.59 13.58 -15.28
CA GLU A 240 -13.61 14.57 -15.71
C GLU A 240 -14.18 15.36 -14.51
N GLU A 241 -14.34 14.73 -13.36
CA GLU A 241 -14.82 15.39 -12.14
C GLU A 241 -13.81 16.46 -11.66
N ASN A 242 -12.51 16.17 -11.71
CA ASN A 242 -11.47 17.14 -11.41
C ASN A 242 -11.46 18.30 -12.42
N LYS A 243 -11.71 18.03 -13.72
CA LYS A 243 -11.84 19.08 -14.74
C LYS A 243 -13.02 20.01 -14.44
N LEU A 244 -14.13 19.46 -14.00
CA LEU A 244 -15.32 20.24 -13.61
C LEU A 244 -15.10 21.09 -12.35
N ALA A 245 -14.31 20.59 -11.40
CA ALA A 245 -14.01 21.30 -10.17
C ALA A 245 -12.93 22.40 -10.35
N PHE A 246 -12.05 22.27 -11.32
CA PHE A 246 -10.91 23.17 -11.54
C PHE A 246 -11.27 24.65 -11.69
N PRO A 247 -12.28 25.06 -12.49
CA PRO A 247 -12.68 26.48 -12.63
C PRO A 247 -13.05 27.11 -11.30
N TYR A 248 -13.67 26.38 -10.38
CA TYR A 248 -13.96 26.86 -9.04
C TYR A 248 -12.70 27.35 -8.32
N PHE A 249 -11.62 26.59 -8.36
CA PHE A 249 -10.37 26.97 -7.70
C PHE A 249 -9.64 28.11 -8.42
N LYS A 250 -9.71 28.18 -9.75
CA LYS A 250 -9.22 29.35 -10.49
C LYS A 250 -9.94 30.63 -10.02
N SER A 251 -11.25 30.58 -9.88
CA SER A 251 -12.05 31.69 -9.40
C SER A 251 -11.75 32.03 -7.93
N LEU A 252 -11.69 31.02 -7.05
CA LEU A 252 -11.41 31.18 -5.62
C LEU A 252 -10.11 31.95 -5.37
N TYR A 253 -9.10 31.71 -6.19
CA TYR A 253 -7.76 32.31 -6.05
C TYR A 253 -7.49 33.45 -7.02
N ASN A 254 -8.48 33.93 -7.76
CA ASN A 254 -8.36 34.98 -8.78
C ASN A 254 -7.24 34.71 -9.79
N ILE A 255 -7.10 33.44 -10.20
CA ILE A 255 -6.16 33.04 -11.24
C ILE A 255 -6.84 33.31 -12.59
N GLY A 256 -6.50 34.47 -13.22
CA GLY A 256 -6.98 34.81 -14.55
C GLY A 256 -6.51 33.83 -15.62
N GLU A 257 -7.21 33.75 -16.73
CA GLU A 257 -6.64 33.19 -17.95
C GLU A 257 -5.45 34.11 -18.31
N GLU A 258 -4.23 33.58 -18.26
CA GLU A 258 -3.11 34.29 -18.87
C GLU A 258 -3.51 34.45 -20.32
N SER A 259 -3.79 35.69 -20.72
CA SER A 259 -3.96 36.02 -22.12
C SER A 259 -2.79 35.40 -22.85
N SER A 260 -3.09 34.50 -23.77
CA SER A 260 -2.15 33.97 -24.75
C SER A 260 -1.73 35.13 -25.66
N GLU A 261 -0.96 36.08 -25.11
CA GLU A 261 -0.26 37.09 -25.88
C GLU A 261 1.21 36.70 -25.93
N ASN A 262 1.54 36.29 -27.12
CA ASN A 262 2.81 36.10 -27.84
C ASN A 262 3.36 34.70 -27.92
#